data_928051dbbe90fee2d6ec11e87b27ae04
#
_entry.id   928051dbbe90fee2d6ec11e87b27ae04
#
_cell.length_a   1.000
_cell.length_b   1.000
_cell.length_c   1.000
_cell.angle_alpha   90.00
_cell.angle_beta   90.00
_cell.angle_gamma   90.00
#
_symmetry.space_group_name_H-M   'P 1'
#
loop_
_entity.id
_entity.type
_entity.pdbx_description
1 polymer ?
#
loop_
_entity_poly.entity_id
_entity_poly.type
_entity_poly.pdbx_seq_one_letter_code
_entity_poly.pdbx_strand_id
1 'polypeptide(L)'
;STAYALNAPVLALIGQIPLGAIGKGFGLLHEIPDQLSILKSLTKKADRIENAESASKILTSAFSSLQSGRPRPVGVEVPVNIWNSQVEKFSDNLIGHPHQGPNVNTDRIEEAASILNSSKRPVIVVGGGAQNFSIEINNLSSSLSAPVIAFRNGDGIVDGSSQLSVTLPAGRELWGHCDVVLALVTRCQTAQMTWGVDDQMKIILVG
;
A
#
# COMPACT_ATOMS: atom_id res chain seq x y z
N SER A 1 -8.63 3.78 9.28
CA SER A 1 -7.86 4.78 8.49
C SER A 1 -6.37 4.45 8.42
N THR A 2 -5.72 4.05 9.52
CA THR A 2 -4.27 3.76 9.57
C THR A 2 -3.85 2.69 8.55
N ALA A 3 -4.53 1.55 8.50
CA ALA A 3 -4.25 0.50 7.53
C ALA A 3 -4.33 1.00 6.07
N TYR A 4 -5.28 1.87 5.78
CA TYR A 4 -5.42 2.49 4.46
C TYR A 4 -4.23 3.41 4.13
N ALA A 5 -3.81 4.23 5.07
CA ALA A 5 -2.68 5.15 4.90
C ALA A 5 -1.34 4.42 4.75
N LEU A 6 -1.17 3.30 5.47
CA LEU A 6 0.03 2.46 5.45
C LEU A 6 0.06 1.45 4.29
N ASN A 7 -0.98 1.39 3.45
CA ASN A 7 -1.13 0.37 2.41
C ASN A 7 -1.09 -1.07 2.97
N ALA A 8 -1.66 -1.30 4.16
CA ALA A 8 -1.70 -2.60 4.79
C ALA A 8 -2.85 -3.45 4.20
N PRO A 9 -2.59 -4.66 3.69
CA PRO A 9 -3.63 -5.57 3.16
C PRO A 9 -4.36 -6.27 4.30
N VAL A 10 -5.32 -5.59 4.91
CA VAL A 10 -6.11 -6.10 6.04
C VAL A 10 -7.50 -6.47 5.57
N LEU A 11 -7.95 -7.70 5.83
CA LEU A 11 -9.35 -8.08 5.69
C LEU A 11 -10.07 -7.81 7.01
N ALA A 12 -11.08 -6.92 6.98
CA ALA A 12 -11.95 -6.64 8.11
C ALA A 12 -13.29 -7.36 7.90
N LEU A 13 -13.53 -8.43 8.66
CA LEU A 13 -14.84 -9.08 8.75
C LEU A 13 -15.61 -8.43 9.89
N ILE A 14 -16.77 -7.84 9.60
CA ILE A 14 -17.50 -7.01 10.53
C ILE A 14 -18.94 -7.51 10.63
N GLY A 15 -19.39 -7.74 11.86
CA GLY A 15 -20.79 -8.10 12.13
C GLY A 15 -21.74 -6.94 11.79
N GLN A 16 -22.96 -7.30 11.45
CA GLN A 16 -24.06 -6.36 11.21
C GLN A 16 -25.35 -6.89 11.86
N ILE A 17 -26.27 -6.01 12.20
CA ILE A 17 -27.63 -6.37 12.63
C ILE A 17 -28.32 -7.25 11.59
N PRO A 18 -29.40 -7.96 11.92
CA PRO A 18 -30.09 -8.81 10.95
C PRO A 18 -30.42 -8.08 9.65
N LEU A 19 -30.19 -8.73 8.51
CA LEU A 19 -30.34 -8.14 7.17
C LEU A 19 -31.69 -7.41 6.97
N GLY A 20 -32.78 -8.01 7.44
CA GLY A 20 -34.12 -7.44 7.33
C GLY A 20 -34.39 -6.18 8.21
N ALA A 21 -33.49 -5.90 9.16
CA ALA A 21 -33.59 -4.72 10.04
C ALA A 21 -32.75 -3.54 9.56
N ILE A 22 -31.83 -3.77 8.63
CA ILE A 22 -30.92 -2.71 8.14
C ILE A 22 -31.73 -1.57 7.52
N GLY A 23 -31.46 -0.34 7.98
CA GLY A 23 -32.12 0.88 7.50
C GLY A 23 -33.58 1.06 7.97
N LYS A 24 -34.05 0.26 8.92
CA LYS A 24 -35.43 0.37 9.46
C LYS A 24 -35.54 1.31 10.66
N GLY A 25 -34.43 1.59 11.35
CA GLY A 25 -34.46 2.46 12.53
C GLY A 25 -35.19 1.86 13.73
N PHE A 26 -35.03 0.55 13.95
CA PHE A 26 -35.69 -0.16 15.07
C PHE A 26 -35.01 0.07 16.42
N GLY A 27 -33.87 0.77 16.46
CA GLY A 27 -33.13 0.99 17.70
C GLY A 27 -32.43 -0.25 18.22
N LEU A 28 -32.05 -1.19 17.34
CA LEU A 28 -31.37 -2.41 17.74
C LEU A 28 -29.96 -2.08 18.24
N LEU A 29 -29.48 -2.90 19.18
CA LEU A 29 -28.07 -2.79 19.62
C LEU A 29 -27.13 -2.89 18.41
N HIS A 30 -26.18 -1.95 18.31
CA HIS A 30 -25.24 -1.78 17.19
C HIS A 30 -25.87 -1.31 15.87
N GLU A 31 -27.15 -0.93 15.86
CA GLU A 31 -27.74 -0.33 14.67
C GLU A 31 -27.15 1.06 14.41
N ILE A 32 -26.64 1.27 13.21
CA ILE A 32 -26.23 2.60 12.71
C ILE A 32 -26.82 2.80 11.31
N PRO A 33 -27.01 4.05 10.86
CA PRO A 33 -27.75 4.32 9.62
C PRO A 33 -27.17 3.63 8.38
N ASP A 34 -25.85 3.60 8.22
CA ASP A 34 -25.19 2.97 7.06
C ASP A 34 -23.76 2.57 7.38
N GLN A 35 -23.57 1.37 7.95
CA GLN A 35 -22.26 0.82 8.26
C GLN A 35 -21.45 0.53 7.01
N LEU A 36 -22.08 0.08 5.93
CA LEU A 36 -21.38 -0.27 4.69
C LEU A 36 -20.72 0.96 4.05
N SER A 37 -21.35 2.12 4.08
CA SER A 37 -20.76 3.38 3.60
C SER A 37 -19.57 3.81 4.44
N ILE A 38 -19.60 3.60 5.77
CA ILE A 38 -18.44 3.83 6.63
C ILE A 38 -17.28 2.92 6.22
N LEU A 39 -17.54 1.63 6.01
CA LEU A 39 -16.51 0.69 5.54
C LEU A 39 -15.94 1.11 4.19
N LYS A 40 -16.77 1.49 3.22
CA LYS A 40 -16.34 1.98 1.91
C LYS A 40 -15.44 3.21 2.00
N SER A 41 -15.67 4.09 2.97
CA SER A 41 -14.85 5.29 3.18
C SER A 41 -13.47 4.98 3.80
N LEU A 42 -13.34 3.85 4.51
CA LEU A 42 -12.14 3.46 5.25
C LEU A 42 -11.29 2.37 4.53
N THR A 43 -11.85 1.75 3.49
CA THR A 43 -11.25 0.60 2.81
C THR A 43 -11.18 0.82 1.30
N LYS A 44 -10.35 0.03 0.62
CA LYS A 44 -10.25 0.01 -0.84
C LYS A 44 -11.54 -0.50 -1.49
N LYS A 45 -12.18 -1.45 -0.82
CA LYS A 45 -13.42 -2.07 -1.22
C LYS A 45 -14.17 -2.54 0.01
N ALA A 46 -15.50 -2.43 0.01
CA ALA A 46 -16.33 -3.06 1.03
C ALA A 46 -17.60 -3.62 0.41
N ASP A 47 -17.93 -4.85 0.81
CA ASP A 47 -19.12 -5.57 0.36
C ASP A 47 -19.90 -6.11 1.56
N ARG A 48 -21.20 -6.40 1.38
CA ARG A 48 -22.05 -7.10 2.34
C ARG A 48 -22.37 -8.48 1.81
N ILE A 49 -22.29 -9.49 2.68
CA ILE A 49 -22.82 -10.84 2.40
C ILE A 49 -24.31 -10.81 2.70
N GLU A 50 -25.14 -10.84 1.67
CA GLU A 50 -26.60 -10.79 1.81
C GLU A 50 -27.25 -12.16 1.88
N ASN A 51 -26.57 -13.20 1.43
CA ASN A 51 -26.97 -14.61 1.53
C ASN A 51 -25.75 -15.49 1.60
N ALA A 52 -25.91 -16.71 2.08
CA ALA A 52 -24.80 -17.64 2.27
C ALA A 52 -24.13 -18.06 0.97
N GLU A 53 -24.88 -18.16 -0.12
CA GLU A 53 -24.38 -18.55 -1.45
C GLU A 53 -23.42 -17.51 -2.02
N SER A 54 -23.63 -16.22 -1.70
CA SER A 54 -22.76 -15.13 -2.15
C SER A 54 -21.44 -15.03 -1.39
N ALA A 55 -21.34 -15.67 -0.23
CA ALA A 55 -20.18 -15.54 0.68
C ALA A 55 -18.87 -15.92 -0.01
N SER A 56 -18.84 -17.06 -0.69
CA SER A 56 -17.65 -17.56 -1.42
C SER A 56 -17.17 -16.53 -2.45
N LYS A 57 -18.07 -16.01 -3.30
CA LYS A 57 -17.74 -15.03 -4.33
C LYS A 57 -17.25 -13.72 -3.73
N ILE A 58 -17.88 -13.24 -2.68
CA ILE A 58 -17.51 -11.97 -2.00
C ILE A 58 -16.14 -12.10 -1.35
N LEU A 59 -15.87 -13.20 -0.64
CA LEU A 59 -14.58 -13.45 -0.01
C LEU A 59 -13.46 -13.60 -1.04
N THR A 60 -13.67 -14.36 -2.12
CA THR A 60 -12.70 -14.47 -3.22
C THR A 60 -12.39 -13.08 -3.81
N SER A 61 -13.42 -12.28 -4.04
CA SER A 61 -13.26 -10.91 -4.53
C SER A 61 -12.53 -9.99 -3.54
N ALA A 62 -12.75 -10.19 -2.23
CA ALA A 62 -12.06 -9.47 -1.18
C ALA A 62 -10.56 -9.79 -1.19
N PHE A 63 -10.19 -11.08 -1.21
CA PHE A 63 -8.79 -11.52 -1.29
C PHE A 63 -8.11 -11.06 -2.58
N SER A 64 -8.75 -11.17 -3.73
CA SER A 64 -8.22 -10.64 -4.99
C SER A 64 -7.97 -9.15 -4.90
N SER A 65 -8.86 -8.40 -4.26
CA SER A 65 -8.70 -6.95 -4.06
C SER A 65 -7.55 -6.61 -3.13
N LEU A 66 -7.31 -7.40 -2.08
CA LEU A 66 -6.15 -7.21 -1.18
C LEU A 66 -4.82 -7.32 -1.93
N GLN A 67 -4.74 -8.26 -2.88
CA GLN A 67 -3.52 -8.60 -3.62
C GLN A 67 -3.33 -7.79 -4.91
N SER A 68 -4.38 -7.14 -5.42
CA SER A 68 -4.32 -6.42 -6.70
C SER A 68 -3.88 -4.96 -6.52
N GLY A 69 -3.05 -4.44 -7.41
CA GLY A 69 -2.60 -3.06 -7.41
C GLY A 69 -2.02 -2.64 -6.05
N ARG A 70 -2.32 -1.40 -5.62
CA ARG A 70 -1.82 -0.93 -4.31
C ARG A 70 -2.52 -1.67 -3.17
N PRO A 71 -1.78 -2.35 -2.26
CA PRO A 71 -2.35 -2.99 -1.09
C PRO A 71 -3.10 -1.98 -0.21
N ARG A 72 -4.28 -2.37 0.29
CA ARG A 72 -5.10 -1.56 1.19
C ARG A 72 -6.12 -2.46 1.88
N PRO A 73 -6.71 -2.04 3.01
CA PRO A 73 -7.73 -2.83 3.68
C PRO A 73 -8.98 -3.02 2.80
N VAL A 74 -9.64 -4.15 3.00
CA VAL A 74 -10.94 -4.52 2.41
C VAL A 74 -11.89 -4.87 3.54
N GLY A 75 -13.14 -4.40 3.47
CA GLY A 75 -14.19 -4.70 4.44
C GLY A 75 -15.20 -5.70 3.90
N VAL A 76 -15.64 -6.62 4.75
CA VAL A 76 -16.78 -7.49 4.47
C VAL A 76 -17.72 -7.46 5.65
N GLU A 77 -18.93 -6.99 5.42
CA GLU A 77 -20.00 -6.90 6.41
C GLU A 77 -20.86 -8.16 6.36
N VAL A 78 -21.09 -8.78 7.52
CA VAL A 78 -21.81 -10.04 7.62
C VAL A 78 -22.98 -9.88 8.62
N PRO A 79 -24.23 -9.80 8.15
CA PRO A 79 -25.39 -9.77 9.03
C PRO A 79 -25.50 -11.02 9.90
N VAL A 80 -25.88 -10.84 11.17
CA VAL A 80 -25.87 -11.92 12.17
C VAL A 80 -26.71 -13.14 11.78
N ASN A 81 -27.81 -12.93 11.05
CA ASN A 81 -28.64 -14.04 10.58
C ASN A 81 -28.04 -14.86 9.44
N ILE A 82 -26.98 -14.35 8.77
CA ILE A 82 -26.29 -15.09 7.72
C ILE A 82 -25.30 -16.09 8.31
N TRP A 83 -24.69 -15.81 9.47
CA TRP A 83 -23.72 -16.70 10.11
C TRP A 83 -24.24 -18.12 10.37
N ASN A 84 -25.54 -18.26 10.63
CA ASN A 84 -26.18 -19.54 10.92
C ASN A 84 -26.82 -20.19 9.69
N SER A 85 -26.65 -19.61 8.50
CA SER A 85 -27.20 -20.16 7.28
C SER A 85 -26.38 -21.39 6.83
N GLN A 86 -27.07 -22.41 6.38
CA GLN A 86 -26.42 -23.60 5.80
C GLN A 86 -26.11 -23.37 4.33
N VAL A 87 -24.97 -23.86 3.89
CA VAL A 87 -24.55 -23.86 2.48
C VAL A 87 -24.34 -25.29 2.04
N GLU A 88 -24.93 -25.70 0.94
CA GLU A 88 -24.84 -27.08 0.44
C GLU A 88 -23.41 -27.46 0.06
N LYS A 89 -22.62 -26.53 -0.48
CA LYS A 89 -21.20 -26.78 -0.80
C LYS A 89 -20.44 -25.47 -0.99
N PHE A 90 -19.30 -25.34 -0.32
CA PHE A 90 -18.32 -24.31 -0.70
C PHE A 90 -17.56 -24.76 -1.95
N SER A 91 -17.35 -23.85 -2.88
CA SER A 91 -16.44 -24.08 -3.99
C SER A 91 -15.00 -24.11 -3.46
N ASP A 92 -14.28 -25.19 -3.69
CA ASP A 92 -12.88 -25.34 -3.29
C ASP A 92 -11.92 -24.38 -4.04
N ASN A 93 -12.43 -23.65 -5.03
CA ASN A 93 -11.67 -22.71 -5.85
C ASN A 93 -11.62 -21.28 -5.26
N LEU A 94 -11.48 -21.16 -3.94
CA LEU A 94 -11.36 -19.86 -3.24
C LEU A 94 -9.98 -19.21 -3.34
N ILE A 95 -9.02 -19.87 -3.96
CA ILE A 95 -7.67 -19.33 -4.12
C ILE A 95 -7.72 -18.29 -5.23
N GLY A 96 -7.71 -17.03 -4.85
CA GLY A 96 -7.51 -15.93 -5.79
C GLY A 96 -6.22 -16.17 -6.59
N HIS A 97 -6.30 -16.04 -7.90
CA HIS A 97 -5.11 -16.15 -8.73
C HIS A 97 -4.09 -15.08 -8.26
N PRO A 98 -2.81 -15.44 -8.13
CA PRO A 98 -1.79 -14.47 -7.79
C PRO A 98 -1.84 -13.33 -8.83
N HIS A 99 -1.92 -12.11 -8.33
CA HIS A 99 -1.92 -10.95 -9.20
C HIS A 99 -0.56 -10.87 -9.90
N GLN A 100 -0.56 -10.94 -11.22
CA GLN A 100 0.64 -10.63 -11.98
C GLN A 100 0.92 -9.13 -11.84
N GLY A 101 2.11 -8.79 -11.37
CA GLY A 101 2.57 -7.42 -11.32
C GLY A 101 2.55 -6.76 -12.71
N PRO A 102 2.64 -5.44 -12.80
CA PRO A 102 2.74 -4.76 -14.08
C PRO A 102 3.97 -5.23 -14.86
N ASN A 103 3.86 -5.29 -16.19
CA ASN A 103 5.00 -5.59 -17.04
C ASN A 103 6.09 -4.53 -16.84
N VAL A 104 7.33 -5.00 -16.70
CA VAL A 104 8.49 -4.12 -16.57
C VAL A 104 8.74 -3.43 -17.91
N ASN A 105 8.86 -2.10 -17.90
CA ASN A 105 9.21 -1.32 -19.07
C ASN A 105 10.74 -1.12 -19.09
N THR A 106 11.43 -1.87 -19.93
CA THR A 106 12.89 -1.89 -20.03
C THR A 106 13.46 -0.54 -20.45
N ASP A 107 12.79 0.15 -21.39
CA ASP A 107 13.26 1.45 -21.91
C ASP A 107 13.25 2.50 -20.79
N ARG A 108 12.26 2.45 -19.90
CA ARG A 108 12.17 3.34 -18.72
C ARG A 108 13.27 3.03 -17.70
N ILE A 109 13.65 1.76 -17.55
CA ILE A 109 14.78 1.38 -16.69
C ILE A 109 16.10 1.90 -17.24
N GLU A 110 16.31 1.77 -18.54
CA GLU A 110 17.52 2.28 -19.22
C GLU A 110 17.60 3.82 -19.14
N GLU A 111 16.48 4.51 -19.32
CA GLU A 111 16.39 5.96 -19.13
C GLU A 111 16.76 6.35 -17.69
N ALA A 112 16.18 5.67 -16.69
CA ALA A 112 16.47 5.91 -15.28
C ALA A 112 17.96 5.65 -14.96
N ALA A 113 18.52 4.56 -15.44
CA ALA A 113 19.94 4.24 -15.28
C ALA A 113 20.85 5.31 -15.90
N SER A 114 20.52 5.78 -17.11
CA SER A 114 21.26 6.87 -17.77
C SER A 114 21.24 8.17 -16.95
N ILE A 115 20.09 8.54 -16.41
CA ILE A 115 19.94 9.73 -15.55
C ILE A 115 20.79 9.56 -14.27
N LEU A 116 20.71 8.41 -13.61
CA LEU A 116 21.45 8.14 -12.38
C LEU A 116 22.96 8.12 -12.61
N ASN A 117 23.43 7.50 -13.69
CA ASN A 117 24.85 7.45 -14.04
C ASN A 117 25.44 8.84 -14.37
N SER A 118 24.62 9.77 -14.82
CA SER A 118 25.03 11.15 -15.10
C SER A 118 24.91 12.08 -13.89
N SER A 119 24.27 11.63 -12.82
CA SER A 119 24.08 12.41 -11.58
C SER A 119 25.41 12.60 -10.83
N LYS A 120 25.56 13.76 -10.22
CA LYS A 120 26.71 14.07 -9.35
C LYS A 120 26.37 13.96 -7.87
N ARG A 121 25.12 14.09 -7.53
CA ARG A 121 24.62 14.07 -6.14
C ARG A 121 23.30 13.34 -6.06
N PRO A 122 23.29 12.02 -6.39
CA PRO A 122 22.07 11.22 -6.31
C PRO A 122 21.67 10.97 -4.86
N VAL A 123 20.38 10.89 -4.61
CA VAL A 123 19.79 10.50 -3.32
C VAL A 123 18.75 9.42 -3.59
N ILE A 124 18.72 8.39 -2.77
CA ILE A 124 17.70 7.35 -2.80
C ILE A 124 16.69 7.59 -1.67
N VAL A 125 15.41 7.58 -1.99
CA VAL A 125 14.33 7.67 -1.01
C VAL A 125 13.56 6.36 -1.01
N VAL A 126 13.44 5.73 0.17
CA VAL A 126 12.77 4.43 0.28
C VAL A 126 11.51 4.52 1.13
N GLY A 127 10.47 3.78 0.75
CA GLY A 127 9.23 3.64 1.50
C GLY A 127 9.02 2.21 1.99
N GLY A 128 7.94 1.98 2.74
CA GLY A 128 7.63 0.67 3.33
C GLY A 128 7.44 -0.47 2.33
N GLY A 129 7.11 -0.18 1.07
CA GLY A 129 7.00 -1.21 0.04
C GLY A 129 8.37 -1.78 -0.41
N ALA A 130 9.46 -1.11 -0.06
CA ALA A 130 10.82 -1.52 -0.41
C ALA A 130 11.47 -2.47 0.62
N GLN A 131 10.78 -2.89 1.68
CA GLN A 131 11.32 -3.71 2.77
C GLN A 131 11.93 -5.04 2.30
N ASN A 132 11.40 -5.64 1.26
CA ASN A 132 11.89 -6.92 0.74
C ASN A 132 13.06 -6.78 -0.26
N PHE A 133 13.54 -5.55 -0.50
CA PHE A 133 14.58 -5.24 -1.48
C PHE A 133 15.83 -4.63 -0.84
N SER A 134 16.08 -4.94 0.43
CA SER A 134 17.20 -4.38 1.20
C SER A 134 18.56 -4.65 0.54
N ILE A 135 18.78 -5.86 0.02
CA ILE A 135 20.06 -6.24 -0.61
C ILE A 135 20.29 -5.41 -1.88
N GLU A 136 19.29 -5.33 -2.75
CA GLU A 136 19.36 -4.60 -4.02
C GLU A 136 19.57 -3.11 -3.79
N ILE A 137 18.86 -2.55 -2.79
CA ILE A 137 18.96 -1.13 -2.45
C ILE A 137 20.33 -0.79 -1.87
N ASN A 138 20.88 -1.63 -0.98
CA ASN A 138 22.23 -1.44 -0.45
C ASN A 138 23.30 -1.51 -1.55
N ASN A 139 23.18 -2.47 -2.48
CA ASN A 139 24.08 -2.60 -3.61
C ASN A 139 24.00 -1.37 -4.53
N LEU A 140 22.80 -0.92 -4.84
CA LEU A 140 22.59 0.26 -5.68
C LEU A 140 23.10 1.54 -5.00
N SER A 141 22.81 1.74 -3.72
CA SER A 141 23.30 2.85 -2.92
C SER A 141 24.83 2.90 -2.91
N SER A 142 25.46 1.75 -2.70
CA SER A 142 26.93 1.64 -2.69
C SER A 142 27.53 1.94 -4.06
N SER A 143 26.96 1.40 -5.16
CA SER A 143 27.47 1.63 -6.51
C SER A 143 27.36 3.07 -6.98
N LEU A 144 26.30 3.76 -6.55
CA LEU A 144 26.08 5.18 -6.86
C LEU A 144 26.70 6.13 -5.82
N SER A 145 27.22 5.60 -4.71
CA SER A 145 27.59 6.40 -3.52
C SER A 145 26.45 7.32 -3.09
N ALA A 146 25.21 6.84 -3.21
CA ALA A 146 23.98 7.61 -2.99
C ALA A 146 23.46 7.40 -1.57
N PRO A 147 23.33 8.47 -0.75
CA PRO A 147 22.66 8.39 0.55
C PRO A 147 21.22 7.89 0.43
N VAL A 148 20.77 7.08 1.39
CA VAL A 148 19.41 6.54 1.46
C VAL A 148 18.63 7.21 2.58
N ILE A 149 17.54 7.85 2.23
CA ILE A 149 16.59 8.47 3.14
C ILE A 149 15.39 7.54 3.29
N ALA A 150 15.16 7.02 4.49
CA ALA A 150 14.01 6.20 4.80
C ALA A 150 12.85 7.06 5.33
N PHE A 151 11.66 6.85 4.77
CA PHE A 151 10.44 7.47 5.26
C PHE A 151 9.57 6.43 5.97
N ARG A 152 9.20 6.71 7.24
CA ARG A 152 8.27 5.90 8.05
C ARG A 152 8.64 4.41 8.02
N ASN A 153 7.85 3.61 7.32
CA ASN A 153 8.01 2.15 7.26
C ASN A 153 9.17 1.70 6.34
N GLY A 154 9.96 2.63 5.81
CA GLY A 154 11.20 2.34 5.09
C GLY A 154 12.42 2.18 6.02
N ASP A 155 12.26 2.49 7.31
CA ASP A 155 13.34 2.34 8.28
C ASP A 155 13.80 0.87 8.37
N GLY A 156 15.12 0.67 8.43
CA GLY A 156 15.74 -0.65 8.50
C GLY A 156 16.05 -1.30 7.14
N ILE A 157 15.66 -0.71 6.02
CA ILE A 157 16.04 -1.18 4.67
C ILE A 157 17.56 -1.08 4.47
N VAL A 158 18.17 0.01 4.92
CA VAL A 158 19.62 0.17 5.01
C VAL A 158 20.01 0.19 6.47
N ASP A 159 21.08 -0.54 6.80
CA ASP A 159 21.60 -0.60 8.17
C ASP A 159 21.95 0.79 8.67
N GLY A 160 21.49 1.14 9.87
CA GLY A 160 21.75 2.45 10.49
C GLY A 160 23.23 2.71 10.77
N SER A 161 24.08 1.69 10.80
CA SER A 161 25.54 1.83 10.89
C SER A 161 26.22 2.19 9.58
N SER A 162 25.51 2.06 8.44
CA SER A 162 26.02 2.46 7.13
C SER A 162 26.18 3.97 7.03
N GLN A 163 27.31 4.43 6.50
CA GLN A 163 27.54 5.85 6.23
C GLN A 163 26.57 6.42 5.17
N LEU A 164 25.92 5.56 4.39
CA LEU A 164 24.89 5.94 3.40
C LEU A 164 23.48 5.93 3.98
N SER A 165 23.28 5.46 5.21
CA SER A 165 21.99 5.55 5.91
C SER A 165 21.83 6.93 6.52
N VAL A 166 20.77 7.66 6.11
CA VAL A 166 20.60 9.06 6.50
C VAL A 166 19.29 9.26 7.25
N THR A 167 19.36 9.94 8.39
CA THR A 167 18.18 10.35 9.16
C THR A 167 17.35 11.40 8.40
N LEU A 168 16.05 11.52 8.70
CA LEU A 168 15.19 12.50 8.04
C LEU A 168 15.70 13.96 8.13
N PRO A 169 16.21 14.46 9.29
CA PRO A 169 16.79 15.79 9.34
C PRO A 169 17.98 16.00 8.39
N ALA A 170 18.92 15.05 8.38
CA ALA A 170 20.07 15.09 7.48
C ALA A 170 19.65 14.90 6.02
N GLY A 171 18.65 14.05 5.77
CA GLY A 171 18.06 13.88 4.45
C GLY A 171 17.43 15.15 3.89
N ARG A 172 16.82 15.98 4.75
CA ARG A 172 16.29 17.29 4.34
C ARG A 172 17.40 18.23 3.88
N GLU A 173 18.53 18.25 4.57
CA GLU A 173 19.69 19.06 4.15
C GLU A 173 20.25 18.58 2.81
N LEU A 174 20.39 17.26 2.63
CA LEU A 174 20.87 16.68 1.37
C LEU A 174 19.91 16.96 0.21
N TRP A 175 18.59 16.95 0.47
CA TRP A 175 17.56 17.18 -0.53
C TRP A 175 17.74 18.49 -1.28
N GLY A 176 18.08 19.58 -0.58
CA GLY A 176 18.32 20.89 -1.20
C GLY A 176 19.56 20.93 -2.12
N HIS A 177 20.40 19.89 -2.11
CA HIS A 177 21.65 19.83 -2.86
C HIS A 177 21.69 18.70 -3.89
N CYS A 178 20.73 17.78 -3.89
CA CYS A 178 20.71 16.66 -4.83
C CYS A 178 20.26 17.10 -6.23
N ASP A 179 20.79 16.45 -7.25
CA ASP A 179 20.39 16.67 -8.64
C ASP A 179 19.44 15.57 -9.16
N VAL A 180 19.50 14.38 -8.56
CA VAL A 180 18.59 13.27 -8.87
C VAL A 180 18.10 12.60 -7.59
N VAL A 181 16.79 12.40 -7.50
CA VAL A 181 16.14 11.61 -6.46
C VAL A 181 15.60 10.33 -7.08
N LEU A 182 16.05 9.18 -6.61
CA LEU A 182 15.46 7.89 -6.93
C LEU A 182 14.52 7.47 -5.80
N ALA A 183 13.23 7.51 -6.03
CA ALA A 183 12.20 7.18 -5.06
C ALA A 183 11.68 5.75 -5.29
N LEU A 184 12.06 4.82 -4.40
CA LEU A 184 11.77 3.39 -4.52
C LEU A 184 10.59 2.98 -3.64
N VAL A 185 9.54 2.52 -4.26
CA VAL A 185 8.29 2.03 -3.63
C VAL A 185 7.79 2.97 -2.53
N THR A 186 7.86 4.27 -2.84
CA THR A 186 7.35 5.37 -2.02
C THR A 186 6.61 6.37 -2.90
N ARG A 187 5.66 7.08 -2.32
CA ARG A 187 5.00 8.21 -3.01
C ARG A 187 5.89 9.45 -3.09
N CYS A 188 6.91 9.53 -2.23
CA CYS A 188 7.83 10.66 -2.09
C CYS A 188 7.15 12.04 -1.91
N GLN A 189 5.82 12.06 -1.74
CA GLN A 189 5.03 13.31 -1.68
C GLN A 189 5.37 14.18 -0.49
N THR A 190 5.62 13.58 0.69
CA THR A 190 5.93 14.37 1.88
C THR A 190 7.21 15.20 1.67
N ALA A 191 8.26 14.59 1.11
CA ALA A 191 9.49 15.32 0.80
C ALA A 191 9.22 16.43 -0.21
N GLN A 192 8.56 16.14 -1.33
CA GLN A 192 8.25 17.13 -2.35
C GLN A 192 7.43 18.32 -1.80
N MET A 193 6.42 18.03 -0.96
CA MET A 193 5.54 19.08 -0.40
C MET A 193 6.20 19.91 0.71
N THR A 194 7.06 19.28 1.53
CA THR A 194 7.60 19.94 2.73
C THR A 194 9.03 20.45 2.57
N TRP A 195 9.81 19.83 1.68
CA TRP A 195 11.19 20.23 1.39
C TRP A 195 11.34 20.99 0.07
N GLY A 196 10.28 20.94 -0.77
CA GLY A 196 10.24 21.59 -2.07
C GLY A 196 10.86 20.74 -3.18
N VAL A 197 10.71 21.21 -4.39
CA VAL A 197 11.34 20.66 -5.60
C VAL A 197 11.78 21.87 -6.41
N ASP A 198 13.04 21.90 -6.82
CA ASP A 198 13.52 22.92 -7.75
C ASP A 198 13.55 22.40 -9.21
N ASP A 199 13.67 23.31 -10.16
CA ASP A 199 13.63 23.00 -11.59
C ASP A 199 14.85 22.18 -12.08
N GLN A 200 15.91 22.05 -11.27
CA GLN A 200 17.12 21.33 -11.61
C GLN A 200 17.10 19.90 -11.08
N MET A 201 16.21 19.59 -10.14
CA MET A 201 16.06 18.29 -9.53
C MET A 201 15.24 17.35 -10.39
N LYS A 202 15.80 16.21 -10.76
CA LYS A 202 15.05 15.13 -11.42
C LYS A 202 14.57 14.11 -10.40
N ILE A 203 13.30 13.73 -10.46
CA ILE A 203 12.73 12.72 -9.58
C ILE A 203 12.30 11.52 -10.39
N ILE A 204 12.90 10.36 -10.11
CA ILE A 204 12.57 9.06 -10.71
C ILE A 204 11.72 8.30 -9.70
N LEU A 205 10.49 7.97 -10.06
CA LEU A 205 9.57 7.20 -9.21
C LEU A 205 9.49 5.76 -9.71
N VAL A 206 9.73 4.81 -8.81
CA VAL A 206 9.61 3.36 -9.06
C VAL A 206 8.66 2.75 -8.02
N GLY A 207 7.55 2.12 -8.50
CA GLY A 207 6.57 1.51 -7.59
C GLY A 207 5.23 1.19 -8.22
#